data_5ce55db3cea9f45b818a2a189381281f
#
_entry.id   5ce55db3cea9f45b818a2a189381281f
#
_cell.length_a   1.000
_cell.length_b   1.000
_cell.length_c   1.000
_cell.angle_alpha   90.00
_cell.angle_beta   90.00
_cell.angle_gamma   90.00
#
_symmetry.space_group_name_H-M   'P 1'
#
loop_
_entity.id
_entity.type
_entity.pdbx_description
1 polymer ?
#
loop_
_entity_poly.entity_id
_entity_poly.type
_entity_poly.pdbx_seq_one_letter_code
_entity_poly.pdbx_strand_id
1 'polypeptide(L)'
;MTNVAQVPATEVPAGAYLLDVREHEEWDAGHVPGAVHIPLGELGARYTEVEQDRPVYVICRSGYRSDHAAQALAGAGWDASNVADGMMGWQAAGLPMTSESGQPYVA
;
A
#
# COMPACT_ATOMS: atom_id res chain seq x y z
N MET A 1 -17.73 12.10 1.41
CA MET A 1 -16.71 11.04 1.63
C MET A 1 -16.63 10.18 0.38
N THR A 2 -15.42 9.93 -0.11
CA THR A 2 -15.21 9.12 -1.30
C THR A 2 -15.11 7.65 -0.90
N ASN A 3 -15.91 6.80 -1.56
CA ASN A 3 -15.81 5.35 -1.36
C ASN A 3 -14.75 4.78 -2.28
N VAL A 4 -13.90 3.92 -1.74
CA VAL A 4 -12.89 3.20 -2.51
C VAL A 4 -13.13 1.71 -2.40
N ALA A 5 -12.71 0.95 -3.41
CA ALA A 5 -12.81 -0.50 -3.37
C ALA A 5 -11.94 -1.07 -2.25
N GLN A 6 -12.46 -2.08 -1.57
CA GLN A 6 -11.76 -2.81 -0.51
C GLN A 6 -11.43 -4.18 -1.08
N VAL A 7 -10.15 -4.46 -1.28
CA VAL A 7 -9.72 -5.72 -1.87
C VAL A 7 -8.81 -6.48 -0.92
N PRO A 8 -8.92 -7.81 -0.84
CA PRO A 8 -7.97 -8.60 -0.06
C PRO A 8 -6.61 -8.66 -0.79
N ALA A 9 -5.55 -8.91 -0.02
CA ALA A 9 -4.20 -9.01 -0.58
C ALA A 9 -4.12 -10.02 -1.75
N THR A 10 -4.85 -11.12 -1.64
CA THR A 10 -4.87 -12.17 -2.67
C THR A 10 -5.47 -11.73 -4.00
N GLU A 11 -6.22 -10.62 -4.02
CA GLU A 11 -6.86 -10.13 -5.26
C GLU A 11 -6.11 -8.95 -5.88
N VAL A 12 -4.99 -8.54 -5.31
CA VAL A 12 -4.14 -7.52 -5.94
C VAL A 12 -3.47 -8.15 -7.15
N PRO A 13 -3.67 -7.58 -8.37
CA PRO A 13 -3.09 -8.17 -9.57
C PRO A 13 -1.57 -8.18 -9.54
N ALA A 14 -0.96 -9.19 -10.13
CA ALA A 14 0.49 -9.23 -10.31
C ALA A 14 0.92 -8.03 -11.16
N GLY A 15 2.00 -7.36 -10.74
CA GLY A 15 2.48 -6.17 -11.45
C GLY A 15 1.68 -4.89 -11.18
N ALA A 16 0.73 -4.92 -10.25
CA ALA A 16 -0.05 -3.74 -9.90
C ALA A 16 0.85 -2.65 -9.27
N TYR A 17 0.43 -1.40 -9.45
CA TYR A 17 1.07 -0.28 -8.75
C TYR A 17 0.61 -0.31 -7.30
N LEU A 18 1.52 -0.61 -6.39
CA LEU A 18 1.23 -0.74 -4.96
C LEU A 18 1.92 0.39 -4.21
N LEU A 19 1.14 1.17 -3.47
CA LEU A 19 1.64 2.27 -2.66
C LEU A 19 1.57 1.87 -1.19
N ASP A 20 2.75 1.74 -0.55
CA ASP A 20 2.87 1.41 0.86
C ASP A 20 3.00 2.70 1.66
N VAL A 21 2.07 2.93 2.58
CA VAL A 21 2.01 4.16 3.38
C VAL A 21 2.43 3.96 4.83
N ARG A 22 3.13 2.85 5.10
CA ARG A 22 3.65 2.56 6.46
C ARG A 22 4.87 3.42 6.78
N GLU A 23 5.29 3.36 8.05
CA GLU A 23 6.50 4.06 8.50
C GLU A 23 7.77 3.37 7.97
N HIS A 24 8.90 4.09 8.02
CA HIS A 24 10.17 3.58 7.51
C HIS A 24 10.60 2.27 8.17
N GLU A 25 10.41 2.13 9.49
CA GLU A 25 10.78 0.92 10.22
C GLU A 25 9.97 -0.30 9.76
N GLU A 26 8.69 -0.08 9.48
CA GLU A 26 7.82 -1.16 8.97
C GLU A 26 8.25 -1.59 7.58
N TRP A 27 8.54 -0.62 6.72
CA TRP A 27 9.01 -0.87 5.36
C TRP A 27 10.34 -1.63 5.36
N ASP A 28 11.28 -1.19 6.18
CA ASP A 28 12.60 -1.81 6.26
C ASP A 28 12.55 -3.27 6.72
N ALA A 29 11.61 -3.59 7.60
CA ALA A 29 11.44 -4.96 8.11
C ALA A 29 10.94 -5.92 7.02
N GLY A 30 10.13 -5.44 6.10
CA GLY A 30 9.63 -6.25 4.99
C GLY A 30 8.56 -5.51 4.20
N HIS A 31 8.66 -5.58 2.88
CA HIS A 31 7.71 -4.92 1.98
C HIS A 31 7.56 -5.72 0.69
N VAL A 32 6.57 -5.35 -0.10
CA VAL A 32 6.31 -6.01 -1.38
C VAL A 32 7.36 -5.55 -2.40
N PRO A 33 8.01 -6.49 -3.13
CA PRO A 33 8.97 -6.11 -4.16
C PRO A 33 8.33 -5.19 -5.21
N GLY A 34 9.01 -4.10 -5.53
CA GLY A 34 8.52 -3.14 -6.53
C GLY A 34 7.49 -2.14 -6.03
N ALA A 35 7.05 -2.24 -4.78
CA ALA A 35 6.13 -1.26 -4.21
C ALA A 35 6.79 0.11 -4.07
N VAL A 36 5.97 1.15 -4.15
CA VAL A 36 6.40 2.54 -3.91
C VAL A 36 6.11 2.85 -2.45
N HIS A 37 7.06 3.47 -1.77
CA HIS A 37 6.93 3.80 -0.36
C HIS A 37 6.81 5.30 -0.15
N ILE A 38 5.67 5.75 0.37
CA ILE A 38 5.47 7.12 0.84
C ILE A 38 4.71 7.02 2.16
N PRO A 39 5.36 7.27 3.30
CA PRO A 39 4.66 7.24 4.59
C PRO A 39 3.45 8.15 4.62
N LEU A 40 2.40 7.74 5.32
CA LEU A 40 1.15 8.50 5.36
C LEU A 40 1.36 9.96 5.73
N GLY A 41 2.24 10.25 6.69
CA GLY A 41 2.53 11.62 7.11
C GLY A 41 3.22 12.47 6.06
N GLU A 42 3.79 11.85 5.01
CA GLU A 42 4.46 12.55 3.91
C GLU A 42 3.60 12.63 2.66
N LEU A 43 2.49 11.90 2.62
CA LEU A 43 1.69 11.78 1.40
C LEU A 43 1.12 13.13 0.94
N GLY A 44 0.70 13.97 1.86
CA GLY A 44 0.18 15.29 1.54
C GLY A 44 1.16 16.16 0.77
N ALA A 45 2.47 16.02 1.05
CA ALA A 45 3.52 16.76 0.35
C ALA A 45 4.02 16.05 -0.91
N ARG A 46 3.76 14.74 -1.03
CA ARG A 46 4.39 13.90 -2.05
C ARG A 46 3.40 13.18 -2.96
N TYR A 47 2.10 13.45 -2.86
CA TYR A 47 1.08 12.71 -3.61
C TYR A 47 1.28 12.80 -5.13
N THR A 48 1.93 13.87 -5.62
CA THR A 48 2.21 14.01 -7.05
C THR A 48 3.23 13.01 -7.57
N GLU A 49 3.95 12.31 -6.68
CA GLU A 49 4.86 11.23 -7.07
C GLU A 49 4.10 9.94 -7.40
N VAL A 50 2.82 9.84 -7.02
CA VAL A 50 2.01 8.66 -7.29
C VAL A 50 1.50 8.72 -8.73
N GLU A 51 1.70 7.64 -9.49
CA GLU A 51 1.21 7.56 -10.87
C GLU A 51 -0.32 7.67 -10.89
N GLN A 52 -0.85 8.54 -11.77
CA GLN A 52 -2.28 8.80 -11.86
C GLN A 52 -2.96 8.10 -13.05
N ASP A 53 -2.20 7.54 -13.97
CA ASP A 53 -2.68 6.96 -15.22
C ASP A 53 -2.96 5.46 -15.12
N ARG A 54 -2.94 4.89 -13.94
CA ARG A 54 -3.20 3.46 -13.70
C ARG A 54 -3.82 3.26 -12.32
N PRO A 55 -4.47 2.10 -12.08
CA PRO A 55 -5.00 1.79 -10.76
C PRO A 55 -3.88 1.76 -9.71
N VAL A 56 -4.17 2.34 -8.55
CA VAL A 56 -3.26 2.37 -7.40
C VAL A 56 -3.88 1.55 -6.27
N TYR A 57 -3.13 0.57 -5.78
CA TYR A 57 -3.52 -0.22 -4.61
C TYR A 57 -2.73 0.27 -3.42
N VAL A 58 -3.43 0.76 -2.39
CA VAL A 58 -2.78 1.37 -1.23
C VAL A 58 -2.77 0.35 -0.08
N ILE A 59 -1.61 0.14 0.52
CA ILE A 59 -1.42 -0.87 1.54
C ILE A 59 -0.77 -0.28 2.80
N CYS A 60 -1.19 -0.76 3.96
CA CYS A 60 -0.51 -0.52 5.23
C CYS A 60 -0.42 -1.83 5.99
N ARG A 61 -0.27 -1.80 7.31
CA ARG A 61 -0.16 -3.04 8.08
C ARG A 61 -1.45 -3.84 8.10
N SER A 62 -2.58 -3.19 8.39
CA SER A 62 -3.87 -3.87 8.62
C SER A 62 -5.06 -3.24 7.86
N GLY A 63 -4.80 -2.31 6.95
CA GLY A 63 -5.83 -1.73 6.10
C GLY A 63 -6.42 -0.40 6.57
N TYR A 64 -6.04 0.09 7.74
CA TYR A 64 -6.65 1.29 8.33
C TYR A 64 -6.05 2.59 7.77
N ARG A 65 -4.74 2.75 7.90
CA ARG A 65 -4.04 3.95 7.37
C ARG A 65 -4.18 4.04 5.84
N SER A 66 -4.08 2.91 5.16
CA SER A 66 -4.20 2.85 3.71
C SER A 66 -5.60 3.19 3.22
N ASP A 67 -6.64 2.90 4.01
CA ASP A 67 -8.00 3.29 3.65
C ASP A 67 -8.12 4.82 3.61
N HIS A 68 -7.59 5.50 4.62
CA HIS A 68 -7.57 6.97 4.64
C HIS A 68 -6.80 7.54 3.45
N ALA A 69 -5.64 6.97 3.15
CA ALA A 69 -4.82 7.41 2.02
C ALA A 69 -5.53 7.19 0.69
N ALA A 70 -6.14 6.02 0.51
CA ALA A 70 -6.88 5.69 -0.72
C ALA A 70 -8.05 6.64 -0.94
N GLN A 71 -8.78 6.97 0.12
CA GLN A 71 -9.89 7.92 0.03
C GLN A 71 -9.41 9.32 -0.37
N ALA A 72 -8.31 9.78 0.21
CA ALA A 72 -7.72 11.07 -0.13
C ALA A 72 -7.28 11.11 -1.60
N LEU A 73 -6.61 10.06 -2.07
CA LEU A 73 -6.17 9.97 -3.46
C LEU A 73 -7.36 9.92 -4.41
N ALA A 74 -8.38 9.12 -4.10
CA ALA A 74 -9.59 9.02 -4.93
C ALA A 74 -10.30 10.36 -5.02
N GLY A 75 -10.40 11.10 -3.92
CA GLY A 75 -10.98 12.44 -3.91
C GLY A 75 -10.18 13.44 -4.72
N ALA A 76 -8.90 13.21 -4.94
CA ALA A 76 -8.02 14.07 -5.73
C ALA A 76 -7.87 13.61 -7.19
N GLY A 77 -8.56 12.54 -7.60
CA GLY A 77 -8.62 12.12 -9.01
C GLY A 77 -7.88 10.84 -9.34
N TRP A 78 -7.34 10.12 -8.34
CA TRP A 78 -6.69 8.83 -8.56
C TRP A 78 -7.70 7.69 -8.54
N ASP A 79 -7.43 6.63 -9.31
CA ASP A 79 -8.16 5.37 -9.23
C ASP A 79 -7.51 4.52 -8.13
N ALA A 80 -7.90 4.77 -6.89
CA ALA A 80 -7.29 4.17 -5.71
C ALA A 80 -8.21 3.14 -5.06
N SER A 81 -7.62 2.01 -4.66
CA SER A 81 -8.29 0.95 -3.89
C SER A 81 -7.49 0.68 -2.63
N ASN A 82 -8.16 0.22 -1.59
CA ASN A 82 -7.51 -0.15 -0.33
C ASN A 82 -7.30 -1.66 -0.28
N VAL A 83 -6.08 -2.08 0.11
CA VAL A 83 -5.82 -3.49 0.44
C VAL A 83 -6.28 -3.70 1.87
N ALA A 84 -7.49 -4.23 2.03
CA ALA A 84 -8.25 -4.20 3.28
C ALA A 84 -7.60 -4.96 4.44
N ASP A 85 -6.89 -6.05 4.14
CA ASP A 85 -6.19 -6.85 5.15
C ASP A 85 -4.69 -6.48 5.26
N GLY A 86 -4.23 -5.58 4.42
CA GLY A 86 -2.88 -5.02 4.50
C GLY A 86 -1.76 -6.04 4.40
N MET A 87 -0.60 -5.66 4.92
CA MET A 87 0.57 -6.53 4.95
C MET A 87 0.36 -7.78 5.81
N MET A 88 -0.50 -7.70 6.82
CA MET A 88 -0.86 -8.88 7.62
C MET A 88 -1.49 -9.96 6.73
N GLY A 89 -2.46 -9.58 5.90
CA GLY A 89 -3.08 -10.51 4.95
C GLY A 89 -2.12 -10.95 3.86
N TRP A 90 -1.25 -10.04 3.40
CA TRP A 90 -0.23 -10.34 2.40
C TRP A 90 0.70 -11.45 2.89
N GLN A 91 1.24 -11.29 4.09
CA GLN A 91 2.13 -12.28 4.71
C GLN A 91 1.41 -13.60 4.97
N ALA A 92 0.19 -13.55 5.51
CA ALA A 92 -0.58 -14.74 5.81
C ALA A 92 -0.89 -15.57 4.56
N ALA A 93 -1.04 -14.92 3.41
CA ALA A 93 -1.26 -15.59 2.12
C ALA A 93 0.03 -16.09 1.48
N GLY A 94 1.19 -15.85 2.09
CA GLY A 94 2.48 -16.30 1.55
C GLY A 94 2.91 -15.56 0.28
N LEU A 95 2.42 -14.34 0.07
CA LEU A 95 2.75 -13.56 -1.11
C LEU A 95 4.17 -12.97 -1.00
N PRO A 96 4.81 -12.62 -2.14
CA PRO A 96 6.21 -12.21 -2.12
C PRO A 96 6.49 -10.98 -1.26
N MET A 97 7.55 -11.06 -0.48
CA MET A 97 8.07 -9.95 0.32
C MET A 97 9.59 -9.93 0.21
N THR A 98 10.17 -8.76 0.42
CA THR A 98 11.61 -8.57 0.45
C THR A 98 11.98 -7.64 1.60
N SER A 99 13.24 -7.69 2.03
CA SER A 99 13.81 -6.71 2.94
C SER A 99 15.30 -6.56 2.65
N GLU A 100 15.86 -5.42 3.01
CA GLU A 100 17.30 -5.18 2.81
C GLU A 100 18.13 -5.81 3.90
N SER A 101 17.52 -6.14 5.03
CA SER A 101 18.25 -6.64 6.22
C SER A 101 18.18 -8.14 6.38
N GLY A 102 17.58 -8.90 5.47
CA GLY A 102 17.52 -10.36 5.53
C GLY A 102 16.11 -10.90 5.38
N GLN A 103 15.65 -11.70 6.35
CA GLN A 103 14.36 -12.36 6.30
C GLN A 103 13.22 -11.34 6.46
N PRO A 104 12.39 -11.11 5.44
CA PRO A 104 11.31 -10.12 5.56
C PRO A 104 10.20 -10.61 6.50
N TYR A 105 9.62 -9.66 7.23
CA TYR A 105 8.47 -9.93 8.08
C TYR A 105 7.65 -8.64 8.23
N VAL A 106 6.41 -8.78 8.71
CA VAL A 106 5.54 -7.62 8.97
C VAL A 106 5.77 -7.18 10.41
N ALA A 107 6.40 -6.02 10.56
CA ALA A 107 6.69 -5.44 11.87
C ALA A 107 5.41 -4.99 12.57
#